data_837673d3881074c168771a7a0c528a10
#
_entry.id   837673d3881074c168771a7a0c528a10
#
_cell.length_a   1.000
_cell.length_b   1.000
_cell.length_c   1.000
_cell.angle_alpha   90.00
_cell.angle_beta   90.00
_cell.angle_gamma   90.00
#
_symmetry.space_group_name_H-M   'P 1'
#
loop_
_entity.id
_entity.type
_entity.pdbx_description
1 polymer ?
#
loop_
_entity_poly.entity_id
_entity_poly.type
_entity_poly.pdbx_seq_one_letter_code
_entity_poly.pdbx_strand_id
1 'polypeptide(L)'
;MRYLSQRYAMPYKECKAVLTDIGTEELAHLEMIAAIVHQLTRNLTAEQLVEQGFGPYYTDHTTGIWPQSAGGVPFNACEFQSKGDVITDLHENMAADGTTA
;
A
#
# COMPACT_ATOMS: atom_id res chain seq x y z
N MET A 1 3.76 0.42 -3.69
CA MET A 1 4.29 -0.68 -4.54
C MET A 1 4.13 -0.42 -6.03
N ARG A 2 3.06 0.23 -6.47
CA ARG A 2 2.86 0.58 -7.88
C ARG A 2 4.05 1.35 -8.47
N TYR A 3 4.46 2.42 -7.85
CA TYR A 3 5.56 3.28 -8.32
C TYR A 3 6.87 2.51 -8.45
N LEU A 4 7.21 1.73 -7.43
CA LEU A 4 8.45 0.94 -7.42
C LEU A 4 8.44 -0.16 -8.48
N SER A 5 7.29 -0.75 -8.75
CA SER A 5 7.14 -1.77 -9.80
C SER A 5 7.27 -1.17 -11.19
N GLN A 6 6.67 -0.01 -11.43
CA GLN A 6 6.69 0.67 -12.71
C GLN A 6 8.10 1.07 -13.15
N ARG A 7 8.98 1.42 -12.22
CA ARG A 7 10.33 1.90 -12.57
C ARG A 7 11.15 0.88 -13.36
N TYR A 8 10.89 -0.41 -13.18
CA TYR A 8 11.62 -1.45 -13.92
C TYR A 8 11.26 -1.50 -15.41
N ALA A 9 10.10 -0.98 -15.78
CA ALA A 9 9.65 -0.92 -17.15
C ALA A 9 9.88 0.45 -17.82
N MET A 10 10.37 1.45 -17.07
CA MET A 10 10.61 2.78 -17.59
C MET A 10 11.91 2.83 -18.38
N PRO A 11 11.88 3.33 -19.65
CA PRO A 11 13.10 3.44 -20.46
C PRO A 11 13.94 4.66 -20.15
N TYR A 12 13.40 5.64 -19.44
CA TYR A 12 14.07 6.92 -19.18
C TYR A 12 14.59 7.00 -17.75
N LYS A 13 15.84 7.41 -17.58
CA LYS A 13 16.46 7.54 -16.25
C LYS A 13 15.73 8.54 -15.35
N GLU A 14 15.26 9.63 -15.94
CA GLU A 14 14.53 10.68 -15.22
C GLU A 14 13.23 10.14 -14.64
N CYS A 15 12.50 9.34 -15.41
CA CYS A 15 11.27 8.69 -14.93
C CYS A 15 11.57 7.67 -13.82
N LYS A 16 12.63 6.89 -13.95
CA LYS A 16 13.06 5.95 -12.91
C LYS A 16 13.41 6.67 -11.63
N ALA A 17 14.11 7.80 -11.72
CA ALA A 17 14.51 8.59 -10.56
C ALA A 17 13.28 9.13 -9.81
N VAL A 18 12.33 9.71 -10.52
CA VAL A 18 11.09 10.23 -9.93
C VAL A 18 10.29 9.11 -9.28
N LEU A 19 10.10 7.99 -9.96
CA LEU A 19 9.37 6.85 -9.41
C LEU A 19 10.07 6.24 -8.19
N THR A 20 11.40 6.25 -8.15
CA THR A 20 12.15 5.81 -6.98
C THR A 20 11.91 6.74 -5.79
N ASP A 21 11.97 8.04 -5.99
CA ASP A 21 11.74 9.02 -4.93
C ASP A 21 10.33 8.92 -4.37
N ILE A 22 9.33 8.92 -5.24
CA ILE A 22 7.93 8.82 -4.84
C ILE A 22 7.66 7.49 -4.14
N GLY A 23 8.14 6.39 -4.71
CA GLY A 23 7.94 5.06 -4.13
C GLY A 23 8.60 4.92 -2.76
N THR A 24 9.75 5.54 -2.56
CA THR A 24 10.44 5.55 -1.26
C THR A 24 9.66 6.36 -0.23
N GLU A 25 9.11 7.51 -0.61
CA GLU A 25 8.22 8.28 0.26
C GLU A 25 6.99 7.47 0.66
N GLU A 26 6.39 6.76 -0.27
CA GLU A 26 5.23 5.90 0.02
C GLU A 26 5.57 4.76 0.98
N LEU A 27 6.78 4.20 0.89
CA LEU A 27 7.23 3.22 1.89
C LEU A 27 7.35 3.85 3.28
N ALA A 28 7.81 5.08 3.36
CA ALA A 28 7.87 5.82 4.63
C ALA A 28 6.46 6.08 5.20
N HIS A 29 5.51 6.45 4.35
CA HIS A 29 4.11 6.64 4.74
C HIS A 29 3.50 5.32 5.25
N LEU A 30 3.77 4.22 4.57
CA LEU A 30 3.34 2.90 5.02
C LEU A 30 3.86 2.58 6.41
N GLU A 31 5.14 2.84 6.67
CA GLU A 31 5.75 2.62 7.98
C GLU A 31 5.11 3.50 9.07
N MET A 32 4.85 4.77 8.76
CA MET A 32 4.18 5.67 9.71
C MET A 32 2.80 5.15 10.11
N ILE A 33 1.99 4.76 9.13
CA ILE A 33 0.64 4.24 9.37
C ILE A 33 0.72 2.91 10.13
N ALA A 34 1.62 2.01 9.75
CA ALA A 34 1.81 0.74 10.44
C ALA A 34 2.21 0.95 11.91
N ALA A 35 3.10 1.91 12.18
CA ALA A 35 3.50 2.24 13.53
C ALA A 35 2.33 2.78 14.38
N ILE A 36 1.48 3.64 13.79
CA ILE A 36 0.29 4.16 14.46
C ILE A 36 -0.67 3.01 14.79
N VAL A 37 -0.97 2.15 13.83
CA VAL A 37 -1.84 1.00 14.04
C VAL A 37 -1.29 0.10 15.13
N HIS A 38 0.02 -0.18 15.10
CA HIS A 38 0.66 -0.98 16.14
C HIS A 38 0.51 -0.36 17.52
N GLN A 39 0.75 0.94 17.66
CA GLN A 39 0.63 1.64 18.93
C GLN A 39 -0.80 1.61 19.49
N LEU A 40 -1.78 1.73 18.61
CA LEU A 40 -3.19 1.74 18.99
C LEU A 40 -3.70 0.34 19.40
N THR A 41 -3.13 -0.72 18.87
CA THR A 41 -3.65 -2.08 19.01
C THR A 41 -2.78 -3.00 19.87
N ARG A 42 -1.56 -2.63 20.20
CA ARG A 42 -0.57 -3.52 20.85
C ARG A 42 -1.01 -4.13 22.17
N ASN A 43 -1.90 -3.47 22.90
CA ASN A 43 -2.36 -3.91 24.21
C ASN A 43 -3.77 -4.50 24.19
N LEU A 44 -4.34 -4.73 23.00
CA LEU A 44 -5.67 -5.28 22.86
C LEU A 44 -5.62 -6.80 22.77
N THR A 45 -6.62 -7.45 23.38
CA THR A 45 -6.84 -8.90 23.16
C THR A 45 -7.49 -9.13 21.80
N ALA A 46 -7.47 -10.39 21.33
CA ALA A 46 -8.14 -10.74 20.07
C ALA A 46 -9.64 -10.42 20.11
N GLU A 47 -10.28 -10.67 21.25
CA GLU A 47 -11.70 -10.37 21.46
C GLU A 47 -11.97 -8.86 21.36
N GLN A 48 -11.11 -8.04 21.97
CA GLN A 48 -11.23 -6.58 21.91
C GLN A 48 -11.05 -6.05 20.48
N LEU A 49 -10.12 -6.63 19.72
CA LEU A 49 -9.93 -6.26 18.32
C LEU A 49 -11.18 -6.52 17.50
N VAL A 50 -11.82 -7.65 17.69
CA VAL A 50 -13.07 -7.99 16.99
C VAL A 50 -14.20 -7.06 17.42
N GLU A 51 -14.37 -6.83 18.71
CA GLU A 51 -15.42 -5.96 19.24
C GLU A 51 -15.31 -4.53 18.74
N GLN A 52 -14.09 -4.03 18.53
CA GLN A 52 -13.84 -2.69 18.05
C GLN A 52 -13.86 -2.56 16.52
N GLY A 53 -14.19 -3.62 15.81
CA GLY A 53 -14.33 -3.61 14.36
C GLY A 53 -13.05 -3.81 13.57
N PHE A 54 -11.97 -4.23 14.23
CA PHE A 54 -10.68 -4.48 13.58
C PHE A 54 -10.54 -5.90 13.02
N GLY A 55 -11.52 -6.77 13.25
CA GLY A 55 -11.46 -8.16 12.79
C GLY A 55 -11.12 -8.33 11.30
N PRO A 56 -11.71 -7.54 10.37
CA PRO A 56 -11.39 -7.67 8.94
C PRO A 56 -9.94 -7.38 8.57
N TYR A 57 -9.17 -6.72 9.44
CA TYR A 57 -7.77 -6.37 9.19
C TYR A 57 -6.78 -7.42 9.71
N TYR A 58 -7.29 -8.46 10.37
CA TYR A 58 -6.53 -9.57 10.87
C TYR A 58 -7.02 -10.86 10.21
N THR A 59 -6.09 -11.62 9.66
CA THR A 59 -6.42 -12.92 9.04
C THR A 59 -6.33 -14.05 10.06
N ASP A 60 -6.73 -15.24 9.63
CA ASP A 60 -6.68 -16.49 10.43
C ASP A 60 -5.29 -16.91 10.85
N HIS A 61 -4.27 -16.21 10.46
CA HIS A 61 -2.90 -16.53 10.80
C HIS A 61 -2.53 -16.13 12.24
N THR A 62 -3.50 -15.87 13.04
CA THR A 62 -3.54 -15.74 14.50
C THR A 62 -2.66 -14.65 15.13
N THR A 63 -1.53 -14.31 14.57
CA THR A 63 -0.59 -13.35 15.18
C THR A 63 -0.11 -12.25 14.23
N GLY A 64 -0.52 -12.29 12.98
CA GLY A 64 -0.04 -11.34 11.97
C GLY A 64 -1.11 -10.37 11.49
N ILE A 65 -0.70 -9.12 11.28
CA ILE A 65 -1.49 -8.17 10.49
C ILE A 65 -1.18 -8.45 9.03
N TRP A 66 -2.21 -8.70 8.27
CA TRP A 66 -2.08 -8.99 6.85
C TRP A 66 -2.43 -7.75 6.04
N PRO A 67 -1.62 -7.33 5.07
CA PRO A 67 -1.97 -6.16 4.25
C PRO A 67 -3.25 -6.41 3.48
N GLN A 68 -4.23 -5.53 3.68
CA GLN A 68 -5.49 -5.59 2.94
C GLN A 68 -6.12 -4.21 2.87
N SER A 69 -7.05 -4.04 1.93
CA SER A 69 -7.80 -2.80 1.81
C SER A 69 -8.80 -2.63 2.95
N ALA A 70 -9.31 -1.43 3.11
CA ALA A 70 -10.35 -1.14 4.10
C ALA A 70 -11.62 -1.98 3.90
N GLY A 71 -11.88 -2.43 2.68
CA GLY A 71 -12.97 -3.34 2.37
C GLY A 71 -12.71 -4.82 2.67
N GLY A 72 -11.55 -5.14 3.24
CA GLY A 72 -11.20 -6.52 3.58
C GLY A 72 -10.64 -7.35 2.43
N VAL A 73 -10.31 -6.72 1.30
CA VAL A 73 -9.71 -7.43 0.16
C VAL A 73 -8.21 -7.64 0.44
N PRO A 74 -7.72 -8.88 0.45
CA PRO A 74 -6.31 -9.14 0.69
C PRO A 74 -5.41 -8.48 -0.36
N PHE A 75 -4.20 -8.13 0.06
CA PHE A 75 -3.19 -7.60 -0.84
C PHE A 75 -2.90 -8.59 -1.97
N ASN A 76 -2.92 -8.09 -3.20
CA ASN A 76 -2.65 -8.90 -4.38
C ASN A 76 -1.78 -8.11 -5.37
N ALA A 77 -0.62 -8.65 -5.68
CA ALA A 77 0.32 -8.02 -6.62
C ALA A 77 -0.25 -7.89 -8.05
N CYS A 78 -1.24 -8.71 -8.42
CA CYS A 78 -1.89 -8.61 -9.72
C CYS A 78 -2.64 -7.29 -9.92
N GLU A 79 -2.96 -6.59 -8.85
CA GLU A 79 -3.65 -5.29 -8.91
C GLU A 79 -2.70 -4.11 -9.15
N PHE A 80 -1.41 -4.34 -9.19
CA PHE A 80 -0.44 -3.28 -9.48
C PHE A 80 -0.59 -2.80 -10.92
N GLN A 81 -0.82 -1.52 -11.07
CA GLN A 81 -0.96 -0.88 -12.37
C GLN A 81 0.42 -0.58 -12.94
N SER A 82 0.99 -1.56 -13.62
CA SER A 82 2.27 -1.45 -14.28
C SER A 82 2.18 -2.17 -15.62
N LYS A 83 1.87 -1.43 -16.68
CA LYS A 83 1.64 -1.99 -18.02
C LYS A 83 2.88 -1.95 -18.89
N GLY A 84 3.91 -1.19 -18.51
CA GLY A 84 5.09 -0.99 -19.34
C GLY A 84 4.96 0.13 -20.36
N ASP A 85 3.81 0.80 -20.43
CA ASP A 85 3.60 2.00 -21.23
C ASP A 85 3.75 3.23 -20.34
N VAL A 86 4.74 4.08 -20.67
CA VAL A 86 5.10 5.25 -19.86
C VAL A 86 3.91 6.18 -19.65
N ILE A 87 3.19 6.51 -20.71
CA ILE A 87 2.06 7.46 -20.66
C ILE A 87 0.93 6.89 -19.82
N THR A 88 0.55 5.65 -20.08
CA THR A 88 -0.52 4.98 -19.34
C THR A 88 -0.20 4.87 -17.85
N ASP A 89 1.00 4.43 -17.52
CA ASP A 89 1.39 4.23 -16.13
C ASP A 89 1.46 5.56 -15.35
N LEU A 90 1.95 6.62 -15.99
CA LEU A 90 1.97 7.95 -15.35
C LEU A 90 0.57 8.53 -15.18
N HIS A 91 -0.33 8.34 -16.16
CA HIS A 91 -1.73 8.77 -16.02
C HIS A 91 -2.44 8.04 -14.87
N GLU A 92 -2.21 6.75 -14.71
CA GLU A 92 -2.77 5.98 -13.60
C GLU A 92 -2.26 6.47 -12.25
N ASN A 93 -0.99 6.85 -12.17
CA ASN A 93 -0.42 7.42 -10.95
C ASN A 93 -1.09 8.76 -10.60
N MET A 94 -1.26 9.63 -11.59
CA MET A 94 -1.94 10.92 -11.39
C MET A 94 -3.39 10.74 -10.96
N ALA A 95 -4.09 9.77 -11.56
CA ALA A 95 -5.47 9.46 -11.20
C ALA A 95 -5.57 8.97 -9.76
N ALA A 96 -4.66 8.11 -9.33
CA ALA A 96 -4.62 7.61 -7.95
C ALA A 96 -4.38 8.73 -6.95
N ASP A 97 -3.43 9.62 -7.21
CA ASP A 97 -3.15 10.77 -6.35
C ASP A 97 -4.30 11.77 -6.32
N GLY A 98 -4.96 11.98 -7.46
CA GLY A 98 -6.11 12.86 -7.56
C GLY A 98 -7.33 12.38 -6.78
N THR A 99 -7.47 11.09 -6.54
CA THR A 99 -8.60 10.55 -5.74
C THR A 99 -8.42 10.71 -4.24
N THR A 100 -7.23 11.04 -3.79
CA THR A 100 -6.93 11.26 -2.37
C THR A 100 -7.08 12.73 -1.94
N ALA A 101 -7.30 13.59 -2.88
CA ALA A 101 -7.59 15.01 -2.62
C ALA A 101 -9.09 15.22 -2.35
#